data_de7c4305769dc88b63ea874f34c04650
#
_entry.id   de7c4305769dc88b63ea874f34c04650
#
_cell.length_a   1.000
_cell.length_b   1.000
_cell.length_c   1.000
_cell.angle_alpha   90.00
_cell.angle_beta   90.00
_cell.angle_gamma   90.00
#
_symmetry.space_group_name_H-M   'P 1'
#
loop_
_entity.id
_entity.type
_entity.pdbx_description
1 polymer ?
#
loop_
_entity_poly.entity_id
_entity_poly.type
_entity_poly.pdbx_seq_one_letter_code
_entity_poly.pdbx_strand_id
1 'polypeptide(L)'
;YIAHVKAQVVNQDAIDKMQKDITIVYTPLHGTGNIPVRRVLKEIGFENVYVVPEQELPDGDFPTVSYPNPEAAEAFALGLKLAEEKNADLVLATDPDADRLGVYVKDTKSGKYISLTGNMSGSLLCEYVLSQKAAKNAIPADGEVVKSIVSTNLIDAVAASYNCKLVECLTGFKWIGQQILKEERTGVGHYM
;
A
#
# COMPACT_ATOMS: atom_id res chain seq x y z
N TYR A 1 -4.91 -7.56 15.58
CA TYR A 1 -4.23 -7.02 14.40
C TYR A 1 -5.18 -6.95 13.19
N ILE A 2 -5.67 -8.07 12.64
CA ILE A 2 -6.51 -8.10 11.43
C ILE A 2 -7.73 -7.18 11.53
N ALA A 3 -8.44 -7.19 12.65
CA ALA A 3 -9.59 -6.31 12.86
C ALA A 3 -9.23 -4.82 12.74
N HIS A 4 -8.08 -4.42 13.29
CA HIS A 4 -7.60 -3.03 13.17
C HIS A 4 -7.23 -2.67 11.74
N VAL A 5 -6.60 -3.59 10.99
CA VAL A 5 -6.27 -3.34 9.57
C VAL A 5 -7.56 -3.21 8.75
N LYS A 6 -8.53 -4.09 8.95
CA LYS A 6 -9.84 -4.01 8.27
C LYS A 6 -10.59 -2.72 8.58
N ALA A 7 -10.45 -2.19 9.78
CA ALA A 7 -11.07 -0.92 10.18
C ALA A 7 -10.50 0.29 9.39
N GLN A 8 -9.36 0.13 8.70
CA GLN A 8 -8.80 1.18 7.83
C GLN A 8 -9.42 1.21 6.43
N VAL A 9 -10.31 0.29 6.10
CA VAL A 9 -11.03 0.32 4.82
C VAL A 9 -11.97 1.53 4.81
N VAL A 10 -11.68 2.50 3.96
CA VAL A 10 -12.45 3.76 3.89
C VAL A 10 -13.65 3.69 2.93
N ASN A 11 -13.67 2.72 2.00
CA ASN A 11 -14.76 2.56 1.05
C ASN A 11 -15.01 1.06 0.75
N GLN A 12 -15.86 0.43 1.55
CA GLN A 12 -16.24 -0.98 1.37
C GLN A 12 -17.05 -1.19 0.08
N ASP A 13 -17.89 -0.23 -0.32
CA ASP A 13 -18.72 -0.34 -1.53
C ASP A 13 -17.89 -0.50 -2.80
N ALA A 14 -16.69 0.11 -2.84
CA ALA A 14 -15.78 -0.05 -3.98
C ALA A 14 -15.22 -1.49 -4.03
N ILE A 15 -14.90 -2.07 -2.88
CA ILE A 15 -14.44 -3.46 -2.78
C ILE A 15 -15.56 -4.40 -3.20
N ASP A 16 -16.76 -4.23 -2.66
CA ASP A 16 -17.93 -5.09 -2.93
C ASP A 16 -18.29 -5.14 -4.42
N LYS A 17 -18.04 -4.04 -5.15
CA LYS A 17 -18.25 -3.98 -6.60
C LYS A 17 -17.18 -4.71 -7.39
N MET A 18 -15.94 -4.73 -6.91
CA MET A 18 -14.77 -5.19 -7.66
C MET A 18 -14.20 -6.53 -7.19
N GLN A 19 -14.58 -6.99 -6.01
CA GLN A 19 -13.97 -8.14 -5.33
C GLN A 19 -13.95 -9.45 -6.13
N LYS A 20 -14.91 -9.63 -7.06
CA LYS A 20 -15.02 -10.81 -7.91
C LYS A 20 -14.33 -10.65 -9.26
N ASP A 21 -14.16 -9.41 -9.71
CA ASP A 21 -13.65 -9.11 -11.04
C ASP A 21 -12.13 -8.87 -11.00
N ILE A 22 -11.62 -8.25 -9.93
CA ILE A 22 -10.20 -7.95 -9.80
C ILE A 22 -9.41 -9.21 -9.47
N THR A 23 -8.33 -9.43 -10.21
CA THR A 23 -7.38 -10.52 -9.98
C THR A 23 -6.06 -9.96 -9.46
N ILE A 24 -5.63 -10.45 -8.32
CA ILE A 24 -4.42 -10.00 -7.62
C ILE A 24 -3.42 -11.15 -7.54
N VAL A 25 -2.18 -10.89 -7.95
CA VAL A 25 -1.04 -11.75 -7.62
C VAL A 25 -0.28 -11.10 -6.47
N TYR A 26 0.09 -11.89 -5.50
CA TYR A 26 0.83 -11.43 -4.33
C TYR A 26 2.09 -12.27 -4.09
N THR A 27 3.18 -11.61 -3.78
CA THR A 27 4.39 -12.25 -3.24
C THR A 27 4.81 -11.65 -1.92
N PRO A 28 5.01 -12.47 -0.89
CA PRO A 28 5.61 -12.05 0.39
C PRO A 28 7.14 -11.99 0.36
N LEU A 29 7.78 -12.31 -0.76
CA LEU A 29 9.25 -12.41 -0.88
C LEU A 29 9.88 -13.23 0.26
N HIS A 30 9.33 -14.43 0.53
CA HIS A 30 9.73 -15.32 1.63
C HIS A 30 9.54 -14.71 3.03
N GLY A 31 8.73 -13.66 3.18
CA GLY A 31 8.60 -12.87 4.40
C GLY A 31 7.33 -13.09 5.21
N THR A 32 7.21 -12.29 6.25
CA THR A 32 6.15 -12.38 7.27
C THR A 32 4.78 -11.90 6.77
N GLY A 33 4.74 -11.17 5.66
CA GLY A 33 3.49 -10.66 5.05
C GLY A 33 2.55 -11.73 4.54
N ASN A 34 3.01 -12.96 4.28
CA ASN A 34 2.23 -14.04 3.67
C ASN A 34 0.85 -14.22 4.33
N ILE A 35 0.84 -14.54 5.61
CA ILE A 35 -0.40 -14.84 6.33
C ILE A 35 -1.29 -13.60 6.51
N PRO A 36 -0.80 -12.47 7.06
CA PRO A 36 -1.64 -11.32 7.35
C PRO A 36 -2.20 -10.65 6.09
N VAL A 37 -1.40 -10.47 5.03
CA VAL A 37 -1.87 -9.81 3.81
C VAL A 37 -2.95 -10.65 3.11
N ARG A 38 -2.69 -11.94 2.91
CA ARG A 38 -3.67 -12.85 2.28
C ARG A 38 -4.96 -12.94 3.09
N ARG A 39 -4.83 -13.00 4.40
CA ARG A 39 -5.99 -13.04 5.30
C ARG A 39 -6.82 -11.76 5.22
N VAL A 40 -6.17 -10.59 5.23
CA VAL A 40 -6.88 -9.31 5.10
C VAL A 40 -7.58 -9.23 3.75
N LEU A 41 -6.90 -9.49 2.64
CA LEU A 41 -7.50 -9.45 1.30
C LEU A 41 -8.73 -10.36 1.21
N LYS A 42 -8.63 -11.58 1.72
CA LYS A 42 -9.76 -12.52 1.77
C LYS A 42 -10.90 -12.00 2.65
N GLU A 43 -10.60 -11.51 3.87
CA GLU A 43 -11.62 -11.09 4.82
C GLU A 43 -12.32 -9.79 4.45
N ILE A 44 -11.71 -8.94 3.61
CA ILE A 44 -12.37 -7.74 3.05
C ILE A 44 -13.17 -8.06 1.78
N GLY A 45 -13.00 -9.25 1.19
CA GLY A 45 -13.88 -9.77 0.15
C GLY A 45 -13.21 -10.18 -1.16
N PHE A 46 -11.91 -9.95 -1.39
CA PHE A 46 -11.26 -10.34 -2.64
C PHE A 46 -11.20 -11.87 -2.81
N GLU A 47 -11.76 -12.37 -3.92
CA GLU A 47 -11.86 -13.80 -4.20
C GLU A 47 -10.69 -14.32 -5.05
N ASN A 48 -10.15 -13.51 -5.96
CA ASN A 48 -9.12 -13.90 -6.92
C ASN A 48 -7.72 -13.42 -6.47
N VAL A 49 -7.20 -14.00 -5.40
CA VAL A 49 -5.86 -13.69 -4.87
C VAL A 49 -4.96 -14.91 -5.01
N TYR A 50 -3.92 -14.79 -5.82
CA TYR A 50 -2.95 -15.85 -6.10
C TYR A 50 -1.60 -15.50 -5.49
N VAL A 51 -1.05 -16.38 -4.67
CA VAL A 51 0.30 -16.21 -4.13
C VAL A 51 1.33 -16.86 -5.06
N VAL A 52 2.52 -16.24 -5.17
CA VAL A 52 3.65 -16.82 -5.89
C VAL A 52 4.18 -18.03 -5.10
N PRO A 53 4.01 -19.28 -5.60
CA PRO A 53 4.30 -20.47 -4.80
C PRO A 53 5.76 -20.57 -4.35
N GLU A 54 6.70 -20.17 -5.21
CA GLU A 54 8.12 -20.25 -4.96
C GLU A 54 8.59 -19.27 -3.88
N GLN A 55 7.81 -18.22 -3.62
CA GLN A 55 8.13 -17.14 -2.66
C GLN A 55 7.19 -17.12 -1.45
N GLU A 56 6.26 -18.08 -1.37
CA GLU A 56 5.21 -18.11 -0.34
C GLU A 56 5.76 -18.40 1.05
N LEU A 57 6.63 -19.41 1.16
CA LEU A 57 7.11 -19.85 2.46
C LEU A 57 8.30 -19.01 2.92
N PRO A 58 8.39 -18.74 4.25
CA PRO A 58 9.55 -18.05 4.80
C PRO A 58 10.85 -18.81 4.53
N ASP A 59 11.84 -18.09 4.00
CA ASP A 59 13.19 -18.63 3.77
C ASP A 59 14.21 -17.49 3.93
N GLY A 60 15.09 -17.61 4.92
CA GLY A 60 16.10 -16.61 5.23
C GLY A 60 17.25 -16.53 4.22
N ASP A 61 17.37 -17.53 3.33
CA ASP A 61 18.39 -17.53 2.27
C ASP A 61 17.89 -16.85 0.99
N PHE A 62 16.59 -16.51 0.90
CA PHE A 62 15.95 -15.82 -0.23
C PHE A 62 16.32 -16.40 -1.61
N PRO A 63 16.11 -17.70 -1.85
CA PRO A 63 16.69 -18.40 -3.00
C PRO A 63 16.18 -17.92 -4.38
N THR A 64 15.12 -17.12 -4.40
CA THR A 64 14.49 -16.65 -5.65
C THR A 64 14.86 -15.22 -6.03
N VAL A 65 15.58 -14.51 -5.18
CA VAL A 65 15.96 -13.10 -5.39
C VAL A 65 17.34 -12.83 -4.81
N SER A 66 18.13 -11.99 -5.46
CA SER A 66 19.43 -11.54 -4.93
C SER A 66 19.27 -10.56 -3.77
N TYR A 67 18.20 -9.79 -3.79
CA TYR A 67 17.83 -8.83 -2.76
C TYR A 67 16.31 -8.72 -2.63
N PRO A 68 15.71 -9.08 -1.47
CA PRO A 68 14.27 -9.11 -1.29
C PRO A 68 13.67 -7.71 -1.08
N ASN A 69 13.78 -6.84 -2.09
CA ASN A 69 13.29 -5.47 -2.06
C ASN A 69 12.18 -5.30 -3.12
N PRO A 70 10.95 -4.92 -2.73
CA PRO A 70 9.84 -4.73 -3.65
C PRO A 70 9.98 -3.51 -4.58
N GLU A 71 11.08 -2.76 -4.50
CA GLU A 71 11.44 -1.74 -5.49
C GLU A 71 12.29 -2.32 -6.64
N ALA A 72 12.89 -3.50 -6.45
CA ALA A 72 13.70 -4.15 -7.46
C ALA A 72 12.82 -4.92 -8.46
N ALA A 73 13.03 -4.70 -9.76
CA ALA A 73 12.29 -5.40 -10.81
C ALA A 73 12.46 -6.93 -10.74
N GLU A 74 13.64 -7.41 -10.30
CA GLU A 74 13.94 -8.83 -10.10
C GLU A 74 12.96 -9.48 -9.11
N ALA A 75 12.60 -8.78 -8.03
CA ALA A 75 11.68 -9.28 -7.00
C ALA A 75 10.30 -9.63 -7.57
N PHE A 76 9.90 -8.97 -8.65
CA PHE A 76 8.62 -9.19 -9.32
C PHE A 76 8.64 -10.22 -10.45
N ALA A 77 9.79 -10.75 -10.84
CA ALA A 77 9.90 -11.61 -12.02
C ALA A 77 8.93 -12.81 -11.98
N LEU A 78 8.89 -13.53 -10.87
CA LEU A 78 7.96 -14.67 -10.68
C LEU A 78 6.51 -14.20 -10.55
N GLY A 79 6.28 -13.09 -9.85
CA GLY A 79 4.94 -12.50 -9.72
C GLY A 79 4.36 -12.04 -11.05
N LEU A 80 5.16 -11.39 -11.89
CA LEU A 80 4.74 -10.96 -13.23
C LEU A 80 4.44 -12.15 -14.15
N LYS A 81 5.27 -13.21 -14.08
CA LYS A 81 4.99 -14.46 -14.82
C LYS A 81 3.65 -15.07 -14.42
N LEU A 82 3.40 -15.21 -13.11
CA LEU A 82 2.11 -15.70 -12.61
C LEU A 82 0.96 -14.77 -13.00
N ALA A 83 1.19 -13.45 -12.99
CA ALA A 83 0.19 -12.47 -13.38
C ALA A 83 -0.21 -12.59 -14.86
N GLU A 84 0.73 -12.86 -15.74
CA GLU A 84 0.43 -13.16 -17.15
C GLU A 84 -0.42 -14.43 -17.28
N GLU A 85 -0.06 -15.51 -16.56
CA GLU A 85 -0.81 -16.78 -16.56
C GLU A 85 -2.25 -16.63 -16.03
N LYS A 86 -2.44 -15.79 -15.00
CA LYS A 86 -3.75 -15.53 -14.37
C LYS A 86 -4.49 -14.36 -14.99
N ASN A 87 -3.90 -13.65 -15.94
CA ASN A 87 -4.43 -12.40 -16.48
C ASN A 87 -4.74 -11.38 -15.37
N ALA A 88 -3.83 -11.25 -14.39
CA ALA A 88 -4.06 -10.45 -13.21
C ALA A 88 -4.05 -8.93 -13.52
N ASP A 89 -4.81 -8.16 -12.73
CA ASP A 89 -4.88 -6.71 -12.83
C ASP A 89 -3.76 -6.05 -12.02
N LEU A 90 -3.39 -6.67 -10.89
CA LEU A 90 -2.42 -6.16 -9.94
C LEU A 90 -1.40 -7.23 -9.55
N VAL A 91 -0.15 -6.81 -9.35
CA VAL A 91 0.88 -7.60 -8.66
C VAL A 91 1.37 -6.81 -7.47
N LEU A 92 1.27 -7.41 -6.29
CA LEU A 92 1.69 -6.82 -5.03
C LEU A 92 2.88 -7.61 -4.48
N ALA A 93 3.87 -6.91 -3.95
CA ALA A 93 4.99 -7.52 -3.23
C ALA A 93 5.24 -6.79 -1.92
N THR A 94 5.43 -7.53 -0.84
CA THR A 94 5.96 -6.99 0.41
C THR A 94 7.37 -7.51 0.63
N ASP A 95 8.22 -6.70 1.26
CA ASP A 95 9.53 -7.17 1.71
C ASP A 95 9.41 -8.13 2.93
N PRO A 96 10.50 -8.73 3.40
CA PRO A 96 10.43 -9.79 4.39
C PRO A 96 9.78 -9.42 5.73
N ASP A 97 9.92 -8.19 6.20
CA ASP A 97 9.28 -7.68 7.42
C ASP A 97 7.95 -6.95 7.15
N ALA A 98 7.57 -6.85 5.85
CA ALA A 98 6.31 -6.32 5.36
C ALA A 98 6.06 -4.84 5.73
N ASP A 99 7.12 -4.02 5.83
CA ASP A 99 7.01 -2.58 6.05
C ASP A 99 6.99 -1.78 4.73
N ARG A 100 7.37 -2.41 3.61
CA ARG A 100 7.34 -1.84 2.26
C ARG A 100 6.39 -2.59 1.34
N LEU A 101 5.80 -1.86 0.39
CA LEU A 101 4.90 -2.40 -0.62
C LEU A 101 5.36 -1.96 -2.01
N GLY A 102 5.59 -2.91 -2.88
CA GLY A 102 5.76 -2.71 -4.32
C GLY A 102 4.50 -3.09 -5.09
N VAL A 103 4.22 -2.37 -6.16
CA VAL A 103 2.99 -2.53 -6.95
C VAL A 103 3.29 -2.49 -8.45
N TYR A 104 2.78 -3.47 -9.18
CA TYR A 104 2.61 -3.42 -10.62
C TYR A 104 1.12 -3.45 -10.96
N VAL A 105 0.74 -2.64 -11.94
CA VAL A 105 -0.63 -2.60 -12.47
C VAL A 105 -0.62 -2.99 -13.95
N LYS A 106 -1.65 -3.66 -14.41
CA LYS A 106 -1.85 -3.94 -15.82
C LYS A 106 -2.42 -2.70 -16.49
N ASP A 107 -1.67 -2.09 -17.41
CA ASP A 107 -2.19 -1.01 -18.25
C ASP A 107 -3.20 -1.57 -19.25
N THR A 108 -4.43 -1.16 -19.14
CA THR A 108 -5.53 -1.64 -19.98
C THR A 108 -5.39 -1.26 -21.45
N LYS A 109 -4.60 -0.22 -21.77
CA LYS A 109 -4.36 0.23 -23.15
C LYS A 109 -3.29 -0.58 -23.85
N SER A 110 -2.17 -0.81 -23.19
CA SER A 110 -1.03 -1.54 -23.76
C SER A 110 -1.02 -3.04 -23.43
N GLY A 111 -1.79 -3.46 -22.43
CA GLY A 111 -1.78 -4.81 -21.88
C GLY A 111 -0.51 -5.15 -21.06
N LYS A 112 0.40 -4.19 -20.87
CA LYS A 112 1.68 -4.40 -20.17
C LYS A 112 1.54 -4.09 -18.68
N TYR A 113 2.36 -4.76 -17.87
CA TYR A 113 2.50 -4.44 -16.45
C TYR A 113 3.44 -3.25 -16.26
N ILE A 114 2.99 -2.26 -15.52
CA ILE A 114 3.72 -1.01 -15.22
C ILE A 114 3.96 -0.93 -13.71
N SER A 115 5.23 -0.71 -13.34
CA SER A 115 5.61 -0.49 -11.94
C SER A 115 5.13 0.88 -11.46
N LEU A 116 4.51 0.92 -10.30
CA LEU A 116 4.27 2.16 -9.56
C LEU A 116 5.41 2.36 -8.56
N THR A 117 6.09 3.49 -8.65
CA THR A 117 7.09 3.86 -7.65
C THR A 117 6.45 4.13 -6.28
N GLY A 118 7.21 4.06 -5.19
CA GLY A 118 6.72 4.40 -3.86
C GLY A 118 6.08 5.81 -3.80
N ASN A 119 6.66 6.77 -4.50
CA ASN A 119 6.09 8.13 -4.61
C ASN A 119 4.77 8.17 -5.38
N MET A 120 4.62 7.38 -6.44
CA MET A 120 3.35 7.27 -7.17
C MET A 120 2.27 6.63 -6.30
N SER A 121 2.59 5.51 -5.67
CA SER A 121 1.67 4.80 -4.77
C SER A 121 1.29 5.68 -3.57
N GLY A 122 2.25 6.34 -2.95
CA GLY A 122 2.00 7.25 -1.82
C GLY A 122 1.09 8.41 -2.18
N SER A 123 1.29 9.01 -3.37
CA SER A 123 0.41 10.11 -3.85
C SER A 123 -1.01 9.64 -4.12
N LEU A 124 -1.16 8.46 -4.75
CA LEU A 124 -2.48 7.85 -5.01
C LEU A 124 -3.21 7.50 -3.71
N LEU A 125 -2.50 6.93 -2.73
CA LEU A 125 -3.08 6.59 -1.44
C LEU A 125 -3.48 7.85 -0.65
N CYS A 126 -2.64 8.90 -0.66
CA CYS A 126 -2.95 10.17 -0.02
C CYS A 126 -4.23 10.78 -0.61
N GLU A 127 -4.31 10.90 -1.95
CA GLU A 127 -5.51 11.40 -2.64
C GLU A 127 -6.73 10.53 -2.31
N TYR A 128 -6.59 9.20 -2.39
CA TYR A 128 -7.70 8.30 -2.12
C TYR A 128 -8.24 8.46 -0.70
N VAL A 129 -7.38 8.46 0.31
CA VAL A 129 -7.79 8.59 1.71
C VAL A 129 -8.47 9.94 1.96
N LEU A 130 -7.86 11.04 1.50
CA LEU A 130 -8.39 12.38 1.70
C LEU A 130 -9.72 12.59 0.95
N SER A 131 -9.83 12.15 -0.31
CA SER A 131 -11.08 12.25 -1.07
C SER A 131 -12.23 11.48 -0.41
N GLN A 132 -11.98 10.27 0.07
CA GLN A 132 -13.01 9.46 0.74
C GLN A 132 -13.42 10.05 2.09
N LYS A 133 -12.47 10.61 2.85
CA LYS A 133 -12.78 11.31 4.11
C LYS A 133 -13.54 12.62 3.84
N ALA A 134 -13.15 13.38 2.82
CA ALA A 134 -13.85 14.60 2.42
C ALA A 134 -15.31 14.31 2.02
N ALA A 135 -15.55 13.26 1.22
CA ALA A 135 -16.90 12.85 0.84
C ALA A 135 -17.80 12.48 2.03
N LYS A 136 -17.20 12.11 3.16
CA LYS A 136 -17.90 11.79 4.42
C LYS A 136 -17.89 12.96 5.41
N ASN A 137 -17.39 14.14 5.06
CA ASN A 137 -17.15 15.27 5.95
C ASN A 137 -16.33 14.87 7.20
N ALA A 138 -15.35 13.98 7.02
CA ALA A 138 -14.55 13.39 8.08
C ALA A 138 -13.11 13.91 8.13
N ILE A 139 -12.79 15.00 7.41
CA ILE A 139 -11.51 15.70 7.54
C ILE A 139 -11.64 16.69 8.71
N PRO A 140 -10.84 16.55 9.77
CA PRO A 140 -10.81 17.53 10.87
C PRO A 140 -10.32 18.91 10.39
N ALA A 141 -10.74 19.97 11.06
CA ALA A 141 -10.31 21.35 10.73
C ALA A 141 -8.79 21.54 10.86
N ASP A 142 -8.14 20.75 11.72
CA ASP A 142 -6.70 20.71 11.96
C ASP A 142 -6.05 19.41 11.42
N GLY A 143 -6.62 18.84 10.34
CA GLY A 143 -6.09 17.65 9.70
C GLY A 143 -4.65 17.85 9.18
N GLU A 144 -3.78 16.89 9.46
CA GLU A 144 -2.37 16.92 9.07
C GLU A 144 -2.00 15.70 8.22
N VAL A 145 -1.22 15.93 7.17
CA VAL A 145 -0.55 14.87 6.41
C VAL A 145 0.92 14.88 6.79
N VAL A 146 1.44 13.75 7.26
CA VAL A 146 2.83 13.61 7.67
C VAL A 146 3.60 12.84 6.60
N LYS A 147 4.67 13.40 6.08
CA LYS A 147 5.56 12.75 5.10
C LYS A 147 7.03 12.88 5.46
N SER A 148 7.87 12.02 4.90
CA SER A 148 9.33 12.21 4.97
C SER A 148 9.80 13.18 3.90
N ILE A 149 10.96 13.84 4.16
CA ILE A 149 11.59 14.80 3.23
C ILE A 149 11.94 14.22 1.86
N VAL A 150 12.04 12.89 1.72
CA VAL A 150 12.32 12.20 0.45
C VAL A 150 11.06 11.87 -0.35
N SER A 151 9.87 12.12 0.22
CA SER A 151 8.61 11.91 -0.47
C SER A 151 8.32 13.06 -1.44
N THR A 152 7.58 12.75 -2.50
CA THR A 152 7.27 13.73 -3.56
C THR A 152 6.48 14.93 -3.05
N ASN A 153 6.75 16.11 -3.62
CA ASN A 153 5.99 17.34 -3.36
C ASN A 153 4.56 17.31 -3.96
N LEU A 154 4.21 16.28 -4.75
CA LEU A 154 2.82 16.11 -5.18
C LEU A 154 1.90 15.91 -3.98
N ILE A 155 2.38 15.23 -2.93
CA ILE A 155 1.63 15.05 -1.67
C ILE A 155 1.30 16.39 -1.01
N ASP A 156 2.18 17.41 -1.13
CA ASP A 156 1.94 18.74 -0.59
C ASP A 156 0.73 19.40 -1.28
N ALA A 157 0.68 19.30 -2.61
CA ALA A 157 -0.44 19.83 -3.39
C ALA A 157 -1.75 19.09 -3.09
N VAL A 158 -1.69 17.78 -2.92
CA VAL A 158 -2.84 16.96 -2.53
C VAL A 158 -3.34 17.37 -1.15
N ALA A 159 -2.48 17.42 -0.13
CA ALA A 159 -2.86 17.84 1.22
C ALA A 159 -3.49 19.24 1.23
N ALA A 160 -2.88 20.19 0.53
CA ALA A 160 -3.38 21.56 0.42
C ALA A 160 -4.78 21.63 -0.23
N SER A 161 -5.07 20.78 -1.23
CA SER A 161 -6.39 20.77 -1.90
C SER A 161 -7.52 20.34 -0.98
N TYR A 162 -7.21 19.64 0.11
CA TYR A 162 -8.16 19.24 1.17
C TYR A 162 -8.05 20.08 2.43
N ASN A 163 -7.35 21.21 2.38
CA ASN A 163 -7.06 22.08 3.53
C ASN A 163 -6.36 21.38 4.70
N CYS A 164 -5.64 20.30 4.42
CA CYS A 164 -4.80 19.63 5.40
C CYS A 164 -3.43 20.31 5.49
N LYS A 165 -2.92 20.43 6.70
CA LYS A 165 -1.57 20.90 6.96
C LYS A 165 -0.57 19.81 6.58
N LEU A 166 0.54 20.18 5.94
CA LEU A 166 1.65 19.28 5.69
C LEU A 166 2.68 19.37 6.81
N VAL A 167 3.13 18.23 7.28
CA VAL A 167 4.24 18.10 8.23
C VAL A 167 5.33 17.24 7.60
N GLU A 168 6.52 17.82 7.40
CA GLU A 168 7.68 17.08 6.93
C GLU A 168 8.56 16.64 8.09
N CYS A 169 9.07 15.41 8.02
CA CYS A 169 10.02 14.88 8.98
C CYS A 169 11.20 14.16 8.28
N LEU A 170 12.20 13.79 9.04
CA LEU A 170 13.32 13.00 8.53
C LEU A 170 12.87 11.62 8.08
N THR A 171 13.65 10.97 7.23
CA THR A 171 13.38 9.61 6.76
C THR A 171 13.47 8.61 7.91
N GLY A 172 12.45 7.79 8.01
CA GLY A 172 12.31 6.72 9.01
C GLY A 172 11.01 6.84 9.80
N PHE A 173 10.32 5.73 9.95
CA PHE A 173 8.99 5.67 10.57
C PHE A 173 8.97 6.21 12.01
N LYS A 174 10.10 6.14 12.72
CA LYS A 174 10.26 6.71 14.07
C LYS A 174 9.95 8.21 14.13
N TRP A 175 10.24 8.95 13.07
CA TRP A 175 9.99 10.39 13.04
C TRP A 175 8.50 10.69 12.77
N ILE A 176 7.87 9.90 11.92
CA ILE A 176 6.43 9.94 11.71
C ILE A 176 5.72 9.58 13.02
N GLY A 177 6.11 8.47 13.66
CA GLY A 177 5.57 8.06 14.96
C GLY A 177 5.77 9.09 16.07
N GLN A 178 6.90 9.81 16.06
CA GLN A 178 7.13 10.92 17.01
C GLN A 178 6.15 12.09 16.79
N GLN A 179 5.85 12.41 15.53
CA GLN A 179 4.86 13.46 15.22
C GLN A 179 3.46 13.03 15.66
N ILE A 180 3.03 11.80 15.34
CA ILE A 180 1.75 11.24 15.79
C ILE A 180 1.62 11.28 17.31
N LEU A 181 2.66 10.83 18.03
CA LEU A 181 2.68 10.88 19.51
C LEU A 181 2.59 12.30 20.06
N LYS A 182 3.18 13.29 19.38
CA LYS A 182 3.08 14.70 19.76
C LYS A 182 1.63 15.17 19.62
N GLU A 183 0.97 14.86 18.51
CA GLU A 183 -0.43 15.22 18.28
C GLU A 183 -1.35 14.58 19.34
N GLU A 184 -1.19 13.29 19.62
CA GLU A 184 -1.94 12.57 20.67
C GLU A 184 -1.78 13.21 22.05
N ARG A 185 -0.56 13.67 22.40
CA ARG A 185 -0.26 14.28 23.71
C ARG A 185 -0.77 15.72 23.85
N THR A 186 -0.75 16.46 22.77
CA THR A 186 -1.11 17.90 22.80
C THR A 186 -2.59 18.11 22.47
N GLY A 187 -3.24 17.16 21.82
CA GLY A 187 -4.58 17.33 21.26
C GLY A 187 -4.65 18.35 20.13
N VAL A 188 -3.50 18.68 19.51
CA VAL A 188 -3.38 19.65 18.42
C VAL A 188 -2.86 18.91 17.17
N GLY A 189 -3.60 19.02 16.08
CA GLY A 189 -3.36 18.26 14.85
C GLY A 189 -4.01 16.87 14.90
N HIS A 190 -4.49 16.44 13.74
CA HIS A 190 -5.03 15.10 13.55
C HIS A 190 -4.42 14.52 12.26
N TYR A 191 -3.56 13.53 12.41
CA TYR A 191 -2.96 12.84 11.25
C TYR A 191 -4.01 12.09 10.42
N MET A 192 -3.79 12.09 9.11
CA MET A 192 -4.73 11.59 8.11
C MET A 192 -4.19 10.34 7.44
#